data_38a47fae1326bd578a2f6c3ff4f2ece0
#
_entry.id   38a47fae1326bd578a2f6c3ff4f2ece0
#
_cell.length_a   1.000
_cell.length_b   1.000
_cell.length_c   1.000
_cell.angle_alpha   90.00
_cell.angle_beta   90.00
_cell.angle_gamma   90.00
#
_symmetry.space_group_name_H-M   'P 1'
#
loop_
_entity.id
_entity.type
_entity.pdbx_description
1 polymer ?
#
loop_
_entity_poly.entity_id
_entity_poly.type
_entity_poly.pdbx_seq_one_letter_code
_entity_poly.pdbx_strand_id
1 'polypeptide(L)'
;MLYGENTYPALGHALRDKGYRTLNIVCDRAQDWNQAETSPAYGFETLYDKTSFGASETLSDSVLFAESLSILKRTQEPFFSQIVTISTHAPNKAPSNPTALSRYPTESRDLVNTMEAFHRLDRQLGSFLDSLKACGLYERSVIAIVSDHDELGKNVLDGREHRTLADREVAFVLLNTPYTISYEETAGQIDVYPTLLDVMGCNEYGWKGLGYSLFRTPVESAVYWDGSSLGNRRSPLYSRQTQAWDISRLMITGDFFSGKSFGYDEE
;
A
#
# COMPACT_ATOMS: atom_id res chain seq x y z
N MET A 1 -4.77 19.67 1.76
CA MET A 1 -5.66 18.49 1.57
C MET A 1 -7.07 18.84 2.00
N LEU A 2 -8.11 18.45 1.24
CA LEU A 2 -9.50 18.87 1.55
C LEU A 2 -10.07 18.27 2.84
N TYR A 3 -9.59 17.10 3.25
CA TYR A 3 -10.12 16.34 4.38
C TYR A 3 -9.01 15.89 5.34
N GLY A 4 -7.97 16.71 5.51
CA GLY A 4 -6.84 16.41 6.39
C GLY A 4 -7.17 16.36 7.88
N GLU A 5 -8.22 17.08 8.26
CA GLU A 5 -8.70 17.14 9.65
C GLU A 5 -9.67 16.00 10.03
N ASN A 6 -10.02 15.13 9.06
CA ASN A 6 -10.92 14.02 9.33
C ASN A 6 -10.25 12.95 10.20
N THR A 7 -11.09 12.22 10.93
CA THR A 7 -10.67 11.02 11.66
C THR A 7 -10.69 9.81 10.73
N TYR A 8 -9.58 9.10 10.65
CA TYR A 8 -9.44 7.89 9.85
C TYR A 8 -9.12 6.67 10.73
N PRO A 9 -9.87 5.56 10.63
CA PRO A 9 -9.57 4.32 11.36
C PRO A 9 -8.42 3.56 10.66
N ALA A 10 -7.22 4.15 10.66
CA ALA A 10 -6.07 3.61 9.96
C ALA A 10 -5.27 2.62 10.82
N LEU A 11 -4.49 1.75 10.15
CA LEU A 11 -3.66 0.72 10.80
C LEU A 11 -2.66 1.33 11.79
N GLY A 12 -2.11 2.51 11.48
CA GLY A 12 -1.21 3.21 12.39
C GLY A 12 -1.86 3.52 13.75
N HIS A 13 -3.14 3.94 13.76
CA HIS A 13 -3.85 4.18 15.02
C HIS A 13 -4.05 2.87 15.80
N ALA A 14 -4.53 1.82 15.13
CA ALA A 14 -4.76 0.52 15.75
C ALA A 14 -3.49 -0.05 16.40
N LEU A 15 -2.37 0.06 15.74
CA LEU A 15 -1.08 -0.45 16.25
C LEU A 15 -0.50 0.46 17.33
N ARG A 16 -0.66 1.78 17.21
CA ARG A 16 -0.25 2.72 18.26
C ARG A 16 -1.01 2.48 19.55
N ASP A 17 -2.31 2.19 19.49
CA ASP A 17 -3.12 1.85 20.66
C ASP A 17 -2.64 0.55 21.35
N LYS A 18 -1.94 -0.32 20.60
CA LYS A 18 -1.25 -1.49 21.12
C LYS A 18 0.22 -1.23 21.55
N GLY A 19 0.65 0.01 21.58
CA GLY A 19 1.97 0.41 22.03
C GLY A 19 3.08 0.35 20.98
N TYR A 20 2.74 0.20 19.72
CA TYR A 20 3.71 0.25 18.63
C TYR A 20 4.17 1.69 18.36
N ARG A 21 5.46 1.87 18.11
CA ARG A 21 5.98 3.07 17.43
C ARG A 21 5.58 3.02 15.97
N THR A 22 5.07 4.11 15.44
CA THR A 22 4.54 4.14 14.08
C THR A 22 5.31 5.12 13.20
N LEU A 23 5.92 4.60 12.14
CA LEU A 23 6.86 5.31 11.28
C LEU A 23 6.37 5.29 9.84
N ASN A 24 6.41 6.44 9.16
CA ASN A 24 6.29 6.53 7.72
C ASN A 24 7.63 7.00 7.13
N ILE A 25 8.17 6.28 6.15
CA ILE A 25 9.47 6.57 5.53
C ILE A 25 9.23 6.71 4.03
N VAL A 26 9.46 7.89 3.49
CA VAL A 26 9.18 8.23 2.11
C VAL A 26 10.43 8.75 1.38
N CYS A 27 10.46 8.57 0.09
CA CYS A 27 11.62 8.94 -0.76
C CYS A 27 11.66 10.41 -1.15
N ASP A 28 10.53 11.10 -1.14
CA ASP A 28 10.36 12.51 -1.52
C ASP A 28 10.20 13.43 -0.30
N ARG A 29 9.86 14.70 -0.51
CA ARG A 29 9.56 15.63 0.58
C ARG A 29 8.20 15.30 1.21
N ALA A 30 8.07 15.62 2.48
CA ALA A 30 6.81 15.46 3.22
C ALA A 30 5.61 16.17 2.57
N GLN A 31 5.85 17.28 1.86
CA GLN A 31 4.81 18.02 1.13
C GLN A 31 4.38 17.34 -0.16
N ASP A 32 5.26 16.52 -0.74
CA ASP A 32 4.93 15.78 -1.95
C ASP A 32 3.91 14.69 -1.57
N TRP A 33 2.90 14.48 -2.41
CA TRP A 33 1.81 13.52 -2.16
C TRP A 33 1.03 13.74 -0.85
N ASN A 34 1.08 14.95 -0.29
CA ASN A 34 0.43 15.32 0.98
C ASN A 34 0.85 14.45 2.19
N GLN A 35 2.07 13.92 2.21
CA GLN A 35 2.53 13.04 3.30
C GLN A 35 2.60 13.76 4.66
N ALA A 36 2.86 15.08 4.65
CA ALA A 36 2.88 15.86 5.88
C ALA A 36 1.53 15.87 6.61
N GLU A 37 0.42 15.86 5.86
CA GLU A 37 -0.94 15.85 6.42
C GLU A 37 -1.49 14.43 6.59
N THR A 38 -1.21 13.55 5.65
CA THR A 38 -1.77 12.19 5.68
C THR A 38 -1.10 11.30 6.71
N SER A 39 0.20 11.44 6.93
CA SER A 39 0.91 10.59 7.89
C SER A 39 0.35 10.71 9.32
N PRO A 40 0.21 11.89 9.92
CA PRO A 40 -0.41 12.00 11.25
C PRO A 40 -1.89 11.60 11.23
N ALA A 41 -2.64 11.91 10.16
CA ALA A 41 -4.04 11.53 10.01
C ALA A 41 -4.23 10.00 9.98
N TYR A 42 -3.24 9.24 9.54
CA TYR A 42 -3.24 7.78 9.52
C TYR A 42 -2.53 7.15 10.72
N GLY A 43 -2.16 7.95 11.72
CA GLY A 43 -1.61 7.46 12.98
C GLY A 43 -0.12 7.20 12.98
N PHE A 44 0.64 7.75 12.04
CA PHE A 44 2.10 7.72 12.09
C PHE A 44 2.62 8.82 13.02
N GLU A 45 3.42 8.41 14.02
CA GLU A 45 4.04 9.34 14.97
C GLU A 45 5.25 10.06 14.38
N THR A 46 5.95 9.41 13.45
CA THR A 46 7.17 9.96 12.85
C THR A 46 7.12 9.77 11.33
N LEU A 47 7.37 10.85 10.61
CA LEU A 47 7.58 10.87 9.18
C LEU A 47 9.05 11.16 8.89
N TYR A 48 9.69 10.27 8.17
CA TYR A 48 11.02 10.47 7.60
C TYR A 48 10.88 10.69 6.10
N ASP A 49 11.38 11.79 5.64
CA ASP A 49 11.41 12.19 4.24
C ASP A 49 12.85 12.40 3.75
N LYS A 50 13.06 12.72 2.49
CA LYS A 50 14.41 12.91 1.95
C LYS A 50 15.23 13.95 2.70
N THR A 51 14.61 14.99 3.29
CA THR A 51 15.30 16.02 4.04
C THR A 51 15.82 15.50 5.39
N SER A 52 15.15 14.52 5.96
CA SER A 52 15.60 13.81 7.17
C SER A 52 16.94 13.11 6.95
N PHE A 53 17.30 12.83 5.71
CA PHE A 53 18.55 12.18 5.29
C PHE A 53 19.54 13.15 4.63
N GLY A 54 19.24 14.44 4.64
CA GLY A 54 20.08 15.48 4.04
C GLY A 54 20.11 15.45 2.50
N ALA A 55 19.15 14.77 1.86
CA ALA A 55 19.11 14.66 0.40
C ALA A 55 18.36 15.83 -0.23
N SER A 56 18.90 16.38 -1.32
CA SER A 56 18.26 17.40 -2.15
C SER A 56 17.33 16.79 -3.20
N GLU A 57 17.67 15.62 -3.69
CA GLU A 57 16.91 14.89 -4.72
C GLU A 57 16.08 13.75 -4.11
N THR A 58 15.08 13.27 -4.84
CA THR A 58 14.33 12.06 -4.50
C THR A 58 15.28 10.89 -4.25
N LEU A 59 15.09 10.17 -3.16
CA LEU A 59 15.92 9.00 -2.84
C LEU A 59 15.62 7.86 -3.83
N SER A 60 16.66 7.20 -4.28
CA SER A 60 16.46 5.90 -4.94
C SER A 60 16.03 4.84 -3.92
N ASP A 61 15.33 3.79 -4.36
CA ASP A 61 14.87 2.74 -3.44
C ASP A 61 16.02 2.05 -2.70
N SER A 62 17.20 1.94 -3.31
CA SER A 62 18.38 1.39 -2.62
C SER A 62 18.82 2.24 -1.44
N VAL A 63 18.81 3.57 -1.59
CA VAL A 63 19.14 4.51 -0.50
C VAL A 63 18.02 4.49 0.54
N LEU A 64 16.75 4.53 0.09
CA LEU A 64 15.58 4.47 0.97
C LEU A 64 15.62 3.22 1.86
N PHE A 65 15.89 2.03 1.30
CA PHE A 65 16.01 0.79 2.07
C PHE A 65 17.20 0.80 3.05
N ALA A 66 18.34 1.37 2.66
CA ALA A 66 19.50 1.48 3.56
C ALA A 66 19.22 2.41 4.74
N GLU A 67 18.60 3.57 4.49
CA GLU A 67 18.21 4.52 5.55
C GLU A 67 17.09 3.93 6.42
N SER A 68 16.10 3.27 5.81
CA SER A 68 15.06 2.55 6.55
C SER A 68 15.66 1.51 7.49
N LEU A 69 16.59 0.68 7.03
CA LEU A 69 17.27 -0.30 7.88
C LEU A 69 17.97 0.36 9.06
N SER A 70 18.66 1.47 8.80
CA SER A 70 19.33 2.27 9.86
C SER A 70 18.36 2.77 10.91
N ILE A 71 17.17 3.26 10.50
CA ILE A 71 16.09 3.70 11.39
C ILE A 71 15.55 2.50 12.19
N LEU A 72 15.16 1.42 11.51
CA LEU A 72 14.53 0.25 12.14
C LEU A 72 15.43 -0.38 13.22
N LYS A 73 16.74 -0.44 12.98
CA LYS A 73 17.73 -0.98 13.95
C LYS A 73 17.81 -0.18 15.27
N ARG A 74 17.46 1.09 15.26
CA ARG A 74 17.49 1.97 16.46
C ARG A 74 16.11 2.29 17.02
N THR A 75 15.05 1.90 16.32
CA THR A 75 13.67 2.13 16.76
C THR A 75 13.32 1.16 17.89
N GLN A 76 12.71 1.69 18.94
CA GLN A 76 12.21 0.87 20.05
C GLN A 76 11.07 -0.04 19.57
N GLU A 77 11.18 -1.32 19.88
CA GLU A 77 10.12 -2.30 19.59
C GLU A 77 9.01 -2.29 20.66
N PRO A 78 7.78 -2.65 20.29
CA PRO A 78 7.36 -2.97 18.94
C PRO A 78 7.19 -1.72 18.06
N PHE A 79 7.39 -1.88 16.75
CA PHE A 79 7.17 -0.79 15.81
C PHE A 79 6.38 -1.25 14.57
N PHE A 80 5.69 -0.30 13.95
CA PHE A 80 5.10 -0.41 12.63
C PHE A 80 5.77 0.62 11.71
N SER A 81 6.30 0.17 10.59
CA SER A 81 6.93 1.05 9.61
C SER A 81 6.32 0.84 8.23
N GLN A 82 5.86 1.92 7.61
CA GLN A 82 5.52 1.98 6.20
C GLN A 82 6.73 2.56 5.46
N ILE A 83 7.17 1.90 4.38
CA ILE A 83 8.25 2.36 3.51
C ILE A 83 7.67 2.49 2.10
N VAL A 84 7.70 3.70 1.55
CA VAL A 84 7.09 4.01 0.24
C VAL A 84 8.18 4.17 -0.82
N THR A 85 8.26 3.19 -1.73
CA THR A 85 9.22 3.16 -2.83
C THR A 85 8.78 4.02 -4.01
N ILE A 86 9.67 4.31 -4.96
CA ILE A 86 9.38 5.20 -6.09
C ILE A 86 9.87 4.66 -7.44
N SER A 87 10.81 3.73 -7.47
CA SER A 87 11.52 3.38 -8.72
C SER A 87 10.63 2.79 -9.81
N THR A 88 9.43 2.31 -9.46
CA THR A 88 8.44 1.80 -10.42
C THR A 88 7.44 2.85 -10.88
N HIS A 89 7.49 4.07 -10.33
CA HIS A 89 6.62 5.17 -10.74
C HIS A 89 7.01 5.68 -12.14
N ALA A 90 6.03 5.77 -13.03
CA ALA A 90 6.23 6.29 -14.38
C ALA A 90 6.50 7.82 -14.38
N PRO A 91 7.26 8.32 -15.35
CA PRO A 91 7.90 7.66 -16.50
C PRO A 91 9.20 6.95 -16.10
N ASN A 92 9.32 5.68 -16.44
CA ASN A 92 10.51 4.89 -16.15
C ASN A 92 11.64 5.26 -17.11
N LYS A 93 12.79 5.66 -16.56
CA LYS A 93 13.98 5.99 -17.34
C LYS A 93 14.77 4.72 -17.69
N ALA A 94 15.45 4.78 -18.84
CA ALA A 94 16.39 3.72 -19.21
C ALA A 94 17.44 3.54 -18.09
N PRO A 95 17.74 2.32 -17.68
CA PRO A 95 18.73 2.07 -16.64
C PRO A 95 20.15 2.36 -17.13
N SER A 96 21.01 2.86 -16.25
CA SER A 96 22.44 3.03 -16.53
C SER A 96 23.15 1.69 -16.76
N ASN A 97 22.69 0.63 -16.08
CA ASN A 97 23.19 -0.74 -16.20
C ASN A 97 22.04 -1.67 -16.58
N PRO A 98 21.69 -1.78 -17.87
CA PRO A 98 20.58 -2.60 -18.34
C PRO A 98 20.88 -4.09 -18.14
N THR A 99 19.85 -4.86 -17.85
CA THR A 99 19.92 -6.32 -17.74
C THR A 99 19.62 -7.00 -19.10
N ALA A 100 19.45 -8.31 -19.09
CA ALA A 100 18.99 -9.04 -20.26
C ALA A 100 17.59 -8.63 -20.73
N LEU A 101 16.79 -8.04 -19.86
CA LEU A 101 15.44 -7.52 -20.18
C LEU A 101 15.49 -6.38 -21.21
N SER A 102 16.59 -5.65 -21.29
CA SER A 102 16.79 -4.61 -22.31
C SER A 102 16.75 -5.14 -23.75
N ARG A 103 16.90 -6.47 -23.92
CA ARG A 103 16.85 -7.18 -25.21
C ARG A 103 15.48 -7.87 -25.44
N TYR A 104 14.50 -7.59 -24.60
CA TYR A 104 13.16 -8.15 -24.79
C TYR A 104 12.62 -7.71 -26.15
N PRO A 105 12.07 -8.66 -26.95
CA PRO A 105 11.66 -8.39 -28.34
C PRO A 105 10.35 -7.58 -28.38
N THR A 106 10.46 -6.29 -28.18
CA THR A 106 9.36 -5.32 -28.26
C THR A 106 9.85 -4.00 -28.85
N GLU A 107 8.96 -3.30 -29.51
CA GLU A 107 9.20 -1.92 -29.96
C GLU A 107 8.94 -0.88 -28.84
N SER A 108 8.22 -1.27 -27.77
CA SER A 108 7.91 -0.39 -26.66
C SER A 108 9.11 -0.23 -25.72
N ARG A 109 9.75 0.92 -25.77
CA ARG A 109 10.81 1.29 -24.83
C ARG A 109 10.29 1.49 -23.42
N ASP A 110 9.06 1.97 -23.28
CA ASP A 110 8.44 2.17 -21.97
C ASP A 110 8.21 0.83 -21.27
N LEU A 111 7.78 -0.20 -21.99
CA LEU A 111 7.67 -1.55 -21.43
C LEU A 111 9.02 -2.06 -20.93
N VAL A 112 10.07 -1.94 -21.75
CA VAL A 112 11.42 -2.38 -21.35
C VAL A 112 11.90 -1.63 -20.12
N ASN A 113 11.75 -0.31 -20.08
CA ASN A 113 12.16 0.51 -18.94
C ASN A 113 11.39 0.14 -17.67
N THR A 114 10.10 -0.15 -17.80
CA THR A 114 9.25 -0.61 -16.68
C THR A 114 9.71 -1.97 -16.17
N MET A 115 9.93 -2.94 -17.06
CA MET A 115 10.45 -4.27 -16.66
C MET A 115 11.79 -4.15 -15.93
N GLU A 116 12.69 -3.30 -16.42
CA GLU A 116 13.98 -3.02 -15.78
C GLU A 116 13.82 -2.33 -14.41
N ALA A 117 12.83 -1.45 -14.26
CA ALA A 117 12.53 -0.78 -12.99
C ALA A 117 12.04 -1.80 -11.95
N PHE A 118 11.07 -2.63 -12.30
CA PHE A 118 10.57 -3.70 -11.42
C PHE A 118 11.66 -4.71 -11.06
N HIS A 119 12.48 -5.13 -12.02
CA HIS A 119 13.60 -6.03 -11.76
C HIS A 119 14.61 -5.43 -10.77
N ARG A 120 14.89 -4.12 -10.88
CA ARG A 120 15.77 -3.42 -9.91
C ARG A 120 15.15 -3.37 -8.53
N LEU A 121 13.87 -2.99 -8.44
CA LEU A 121 13.14 -2.96 -7.16
C LEU A 121 13.16 -4.35 -6.49
N ASP A 122 12.85 -5.41 -7.23
CA ASP A 122 12.87 -6.78 -6.71
C ASP A 122 14.22 -7.15 -6.11
N ARG A 123 15.32 -6.88 -6.82
CA ARG A 123 16.68 -7.11 -6.30
C ARG A 123 17.00 -6.28 -5.06
N GLN A 124 16.58 -5.01 -5.03
CA GLN A 124 16.82 -4.12 -3.88
C GLN A 124 16.01 -4.55 -2.67
N LEU A 125 14.75 -4.95 -2.89
CA LEU A 125 13.90 -5.53 -1.86
C LEU A 125 14.49 -6.84 -1.31
N GLY A 126 14.97 -7.75 -2.18
CA GLY A 126 15.65 -8.95 -1.76
C GLY A 126 16.86 -8.65 -0.86
N SER A 127 17.71 -7.69 -1.26
CA SER A 127 18.86 -7.27 -0.46
C SER A 127 18.44 -6.64 0.88
N PHE A 128 17.35 -5.90 0.92
CA PHE A 128 16.79 -5.34 2.15
C PHE A 128 16.29 -6.45 3.09
N LEU A 129 15.55 -7.44 2.57
CA LEU A 129 15.10 -8.61 3.36
C LEU A 129 16.28 -9.40 3.93
N ASP A 130 17.34 -9.60 3.13
CA ASP A 130 18.58 -10.26 3.62
C ASP A 130 19.27 -9.45 4.71
N SER A 131 19.24 -8.13 4.61
CA SER A 131 19.77 -7.23 5.64
C SER A 131 18.96 -7.28 6.94
N LEU A 132 17.63 -7.40 6.84
CA LEU A 132 16.75 -7.63 7.99
C LEU A 132 17.04 -8.97 8.66
N LYS A 133 17.27 -10.04 7.89
CA LYS A 133 17.70 -11.36 8.43
C LYS A 133 19.04 -11.24 9.14
N ALA A 134 20.02 -10.59 8.50
CA ALA A 134 21.36 -10.44 9.07
C ALA A 134 21.39 -9.70 10.41
N CYS A 135 20.40 -8.83 10.69
CA CYS A 135 20.29 -8.13 11.97
C CYS A 135 19.20 -8.68 12.90
N GLY A 136 18.57 -9.81 12.56
CA GLY A 136 17.56 -10.48 13.40
C GLY A 136 16.21 -9.76 13.47
N LEU A 137 15.94 -8.78 12.60
CA LEU A 137 14.64 -8.11 12.53
C LEU A 137 13.63 -8.92 11.70
N TYR A 138 14.10 -9.69 10.71
CA TYR A 138 13.24 -10.44 9.82
C TYR A 138 12.35 -11.43 10.58
N GLU A 139 12.93 -12.24 11.46
CA GLU A 139 12.25 -13.33 12.18
C GLU A 139 11.22 -12.82 13.19
N ARG A 140 11.30 -11.53 13.55
CA ARG A 140 10.40 -10.87 14.51
C ARG A 140 9.39 -9.94 13.84
N SER A 141 9.38 -9.89 12.52
CA SER A 141 8.52 -8.98 11.77
C SER A 141 7.53 -9.73 10.89
N VAL A 142 6.30 -9.29 10.89
CA VAL A 142 5.39 -9.52 9.78
C VAL A 142 5.70 -8.48 8.71
N ILE A 143 5.92 -8.91 7.48
CA ILE A 143 6.26 -8.02 6.37
C ILE A 143 5.14 -8.10 5.33
N ALA A 144 4.53 -6.97 5.02
CA ALA A 144 3.55 -6.82 3.95
C ALA A 144 4.18 -6.06 2.77
N ILE A 145 4.11 -6.64 1.58
CA ILE A 145 4.49 -6.00 0.32
C ILE A 145 3.21 -5.74 -0.44
N VAL A 146 2.90 -4.47 -0.69
CA VAL A 146 1.62 -4.04 -1.25
C VAL A 146 1.87 -3.02 -2.35
N SER A 147 1.21 -3.18 -3.50
CA SER A 147 1.15 -2.11 -4.49
C SER A 147 0.07 -1.11 -4.12
N ASP A 148 0.33 0.18 -4.31
CA ASP A 148 -0.62 1.26 -4.03
C ASP A 148 -1.74 1.33 -5.08
N HIS A 149 -1.44 1.04 -6.34
CA HIS A 149 -2.39 0.98 -7.46
C HIS A 149 -1.84 0.13 -8.60
N ASP A 150 -2.69 -0.13 -9.59
CA ASP A 150 -2.29 -0.70 -10.87
C ASP A 150 -1.55 0.35 -11.72
N GLU A 151 -1.01 -0.07 -12.85
CA GLU A 151 -0.36 0.84 -13.78
C GLU A 151 -1.35 1.83 -14.41
N LEU A 152 -1.07 3.13 -14.26
CA LEU A 152 -1.89 4.23 -14.77
C LEU A 152 -1.61 4.56 -16.26
N GLY A 153 -0.61 3.97 -16.87
CA GLY A 153 -0.18 4.26 -18.23
C GLY A 153 -1.00 3.54 -19.30
N LYS A 154 -1.26 4.24 -20.40
CA LYS A 154 -2.03 3.68 -21.55
C LYS A 154 -1.30 2.58 -22.32
N ASN A 155 0.01 2.36 -22.15
CA ASN A 155 0.82 1.70 -23.16
C ASN A 155 1.97 0.83 -22.67
N VAL A 156 2.04 0.49 -21.38
CA VAL A 156 3.21 -0.25 -20.93
C VAL A 156 3.11 -1.73 -21.30
N LEU A 157 1.91 -2.29 -21.24
CA LEU A 157 1.68 -3.66 -21.62
C LEU A 157 1.15 -3.75 -23.07
N ASP A 158 2.06 -3.83 -24.05
CA ASP A 158 1.81 -4.41 -25.36
C ASP A 158 0.86 -3.63 -26.30
N GLY A 159 0.73 -2.29 -26.13
CA GLY A 159 -0.07 -1.47 -27.06
C GLY A 159 -1.56 -1.82 -27.11
N ARG A 160 -2.08 -2.59 -26.18
CA ARG A 160 -3.50 -2.90 -26.09
C ARG A 160 -4.28 -1.68 -25.66
N GLU A 161 -5.16 -1.18 -26.52
CA GLU A 161 -6.05 -0.06 -26.21
C GLU A 161 -7.06 -0.37 -25.10
N HIS A 162 -7.28 -1.65 -24.80
CA HIS A 162 -8.25 -2.11 -23.80
C HIS A 162 -7.61 -3.11 -22.86
N ARG A 163 -7.35 -2.68 -21.64
CA ARG A 163 -7.06 -3.56 -20.52
C ARG A 163 -8.33 -4.25 -20.07
N THR A 164 -8.28 -5.54 -19.86
CA THR A 164 -9.32 -6.25 -19.10
C THR A 164 -9.18 -5.93 -17.63
N LEU A 165 -10.23 -6.15 -16.84
CA LEU A 165 -10.14 -5.98 -15.38
C LEU A 165 -9.12 -6.93 -14.76
N ALA A 166 -8.91 -8.11 -15.34
CA ALA A 166 -7.88 -9.06 -14.89
C ALA A 166 -6.44 -8.54 -15.09
N ASP A 167 -6.22 -7.60 -16.00
CA ASP A 167 -4.91 -6.98 -16.23
C ASP A 167 -4.57 -5.89 -15.18
N ARG A 168 -5.47 -5.63 -14.22
CA ARG A 168 -5.33 -4.62 -13.15
C ARG A 168 -4.97 -5.24 -11.80
N GLU A 169 -4.42 -6.42 -11.80
CA GLU A 169 -3.96 -7.06 -10.57
C GLU A 169 -2.79 -6.31 -9.94
N VAL A 170 -2.80 -6.24 -8.62
CA VAL A 170 -1.76 -5.62 -7.81
C VAL A 170 -1.18 -6.61 -6.82
N ALA A 171 0.09 -6.44 -6.46
CA ALA A 171 0.75 -7.33 -5.53
C ALA A 171 0.24 -7.11 -4.10
N PHE A 172 -0.06 -8.23 -3.41
CA PHE A 172 -0.20 -8.28 -1.96
C PHE A 172 0.45 -9.56 -1.45
N VAL A 173 1.60 -9.43 -0.81
CA VAL A 173 2.40 -10.56 -0.29
C VAL A 173 2.62 -10.35 1.20
N LEU A 174 2.39 -11.39 1.98
CA LEU A 174 2.66 -11.42 3.42
C LEU A 174 3.77 -12.42 3.73
N LEU A 175 4.78 -12.00 4.46
CA LEU A 175 5.88 -12.82 4.93
C LEU A 175 5.85 -12.92 6.45
N ASN A 176 6.28 -14.07 6.98
CA ASN A 176 6.35 -14.36 8.42
C ASN A 176 5.01 -14.22 9.14
N THR A 177 3.93 -14.57 8.49
CA THR A 177 2.63 -14.68 9.15
C THR A 177 2.47 -16.05 9.79
N PRO A 178 1.64 -16.20 10.84
CA PRO A 178 1.32 -17.49 11.41
C PRO A 178 0.48 -18.38 10.46
N TYR A 179 0.06 -17.82 9.34
CA TYR A 179 -0.79 -18.47 8.35
C TYR A 179 -0.04 -18.65 7.04
N THR A 180 -0.20 -19.81 6.42
CA THR A 180 0.25 -20.04 5.05
C THR A 180 -1.00 -20.23 4.20
N ILE A 181 -1.37 -19.21 3.44
CA ILE A 181 -2.54 -19.22 2.57
C ILE A 181 -2.11 -18.72 1.19
N SER A 182 -2.47 -19.46 0.15
CA SER A 182 -2.57 -18.93 -1.20
C SER A 182 -4.02 -18.55 -1.42
N TYR A 183 -4.29 -17.28 -1.67
CA TYR A 183 -5.64 -16.79 -1.94
C TYR A 183 -5.81 -16.71 -3.45
N GLU A 184 -6.66 -17.57 -4.00
CA GLU A 184 -6.87 -17.72 -5.45
C GLU A 184 -8.15 -17.00 -5.94
N GLU A 185 -8.98 -16.55 -4.99
CA GLU A 185 -10.21 -15.82 -5.29
C GLU A 185 -9.97 -14.35 -5.56
N THR A 186 -10.95 -13.68 -6.15
CA THR A 186 -10.87 -12.24 -6.39
C THR A 186 -11.03 -11.46 -5.08
N ALA A 187 -10.07 -10.59 -4.80
CA ALA A 187 -10.10 -9.65 -3.66
C ALA A 187 -9.74 -8.24 -4.12
N GLY A 188 -10.06 -7.23 -3.32
CA GLY A 188 -9.73 -5.84 -3.58
C GLY A 188 -8.74 -5.25 -2.58
N GLN A 189 -8.12 -4.12 -2.90
CA GLN A 189 -7.22 -3.42 -1.98
C GLN A 189 -7.90 -3.00 -0.66
N ILE A 190 -9.23 -2.84 -0.66
CA ILE A 190 -10.00 -2.57 0.56
C ILE A 190 -9.90 -3.69 1.59
N ASP A 191 -9.52 -4.91 1.18
CA ASP A 191 -9.40 -6.10 2.02
C ASP A 191 -8.02 -6.19 2.68
N VAL A 192 -7.04 -5.42 2.23
CA VAL A 192 -5.66 -5.41 2.76
C VAL A 192 -5.65 -5.00 4.23
N TYR A 193 -6.30 -3.89 4.55
CA TYR A 193 -6.26 -3.35 5.91
C TYR A 193 -6.90 -4.30 6.94
N PRO A 194 -8.14 -4.77 6.78
CA PRO A 194 -8.72 -5.72 7.74
C PRO A 194 -7.95 -7.04 7.81
N THR A 195 -7.30 -7.46 6.73
CA THR A 195 -6.40 -8.62 6.73
C THR A 195 -5.16 -8.38 7.60
N LEU A 196 -4.55 -7.20 7.52
CA LEU A 196 -3.43 -6.83 8.37
C LEU A 196 -3.82 -6.70 9.84
N LEU A 197 -5.00 -6.14 10.15
CA LEU A 197 -5.51 -6.11 11.52
C LEU A 197 -5.64 -7.53 12.11
N ASP A 198 -6.12 -8.46 11.31
CA ASP A 198 -6.30 -9.84 11.72
C ASP A 198 -4.95 -10.54 11.98
N VAL A 199 -4.01 -10.41 11.04
CA VAL A 199 -2.65 -10.95 11.17
C VAL A 199 -1.93 -10.40 12.41
N MET A 200 -2.13 -9.13 12.71
CA MET A 200 -1.51 -8.45 13.87
C MET A 200 -2.26 -8.69 15.18
N GLY A 201 -3.31 -9.52 15.18
CA GLY A 201 -4.11 -9.81 16.37
C GLY A 201 -4.87 -8.59 16.90
N CYS A 202 -5.21 -7.64 16.02
CA CYS A 202 -5.98 -6.43 16.35
C CYS A 202 -7.49 -6.65 16.25
N ASN A 203 -7.98 -7.83 16.59
CA ASN A 203 -9.38 -8.25 16.41
C ASN A 203 -10.39 -7.42 17.22
N GLU A 204 -9.94 -6.83 18.31
CA GLU A 204 -10.75 -5.96 19.17
C GLU A 204 -10.87 -4.54 18.61
N TYR A 205 -10.02 -4.18 17.65
CA TYR A 205 -10.11 -2.91 16.95
C TYR A 205 -11.35 -2.96 16.05
N GLY A 206 -12.38 -2.22 16.44
CA GLY A 206 -13.67 -2.21 15.75
C GLY A 206 -13.53 -1.71 14.30
N TRP A 207 -13.17 -2.62 13.40
CA TRP A 207 -13.11 -2.32 11.97
C TRP A 207 -14.47 -1.89 11.44
N LYS A 208 -14.57 -0.67 10.95
CA LYS A 208 -15.79 -0.04 10.43
C LYS A 208 -15.72 0.23 8.92
N GLY A 209 -14.69 -0.27 8.25
CA GLY A 209 -14.53 -0.11 6.81
C GLY A 209 -15.35 -1.09 5.98
N LEU A 210 -15.10 -1.08 4.69
CA LEU A 210 -15.89 -1.81 3.68
C LEU A 210 -15.24 -3.13 3.23
N GLY A 211 -13.97 -3.36 3.58
CA GLY A 211 -13.23 -4.58 3.26
C GLY A 211 -13.39 -5.67 4.32
N TYR A 212 -12.90 -6.85 4.00
CA TYR A 212 -12.94 -8.04 4.84
C TYR A 212 -11.57 -8.69 4.97
N SER A 213 -11.30 -9.32 6.11
CA SER A 213 -10.08 -10.13 6.25
C SER A 213 -10.16 -11.37 5.35
N LEU A 214 -9.15 -11.54 4.50
CA LEU A 214 -9.02 -12.68 3.60
C LEU A 214 -8.83 -14.01 4.34
N PHE A 215 -8.47 -13.97 5.62
CA PHE A 215 -8.35 -15.16 6.47
C PHE A 215 -9.69 -15.64 7.05
N ARG A 216 -10.71 -14.78 7.05
CA ARG A 216 -11.99 -15.06 7.70
C ARG A 216 -13.15 -15.17 6.75
N THR A 217 -13.12 -14.39 5.69
CA THR A 217 -14.26 -14.26 4.79
C THR A 217 -13.79 -14.48 3.36
N PRO A 218 -14.29 -15.48 2.65
CA PRO A 218 -14.07 -15.58 1.21
C PRO A 218 -14.62 -14.33 0.53
N VAL A 219 -13.73 -13.48 0.06
CA VAL A 219 -14.06 -12.35 -0.79
C VAL A 219 -13.93 -12.83 -2.22
N GLU A 220 -14.99 -12.76 -2.99
CA GLU A 220 -15.05 -13.37 -4.31
C GLU A 220 -15.20 -12.31 -5.41
N SER A 221 -15.07 -11.03 -5.03
CA SER A 221 -15.27 -9.92 -5.97
C SER A 221 -14.46 -8.70 -5.56
N ALA A 222 -14.11 -7.88 -6.54
CA ALA A 222 -13.48 -6.57 -6.38
C ALA A 222 -14.17 -5.54 -7.25
N VAL A 223 -14.21 -4.29 -6.80
CA VAL A 223 -14.85 -3.18 -7.50
C VAL A 223 -13.84 -2.06 -7.68
N TYR A 224 -13.74 -1.56 -8.90
CA TYR A 224 -12.85 -0.46 -9.28
C TYR A 224 -13.53 0.89 -9.07
N TRP A 225 -12.73 1.95 -9.09
CA TRP A 225 -13.17 3.34 -8.90
C TRP A 225 -14.20 3.81 -9.95
N ASP A 226 -14.20 3.18 -11.14
CA ASP A 226 -15.13 3.46 -12.22
C ASP A 226 -16.45 2.66 -12.12
N GLY A 227 -16.63 1.89 -11.03
CA GLY A 227 -17.78 1.03 -10.80
C GLY A 227 -17.72 -0.31 -11.53
N SER A 228 -16.70 -0.54 -12.35
CA SER A 228 -16.47 -1.87 -12.94
C SER A 228 -16.07 -2.88 -11.87
N SER A 229 -16.34 -4.16 -12.11
CA SER A 229 -16.13 -5.21 -11.11
C SER A 229 -15.65 -6.51 -11.72
N LEU A 230 -14.84 -7.24 -10.96
CA LEU A 230 -14.35 -8.58 -11.26
C LEU A 230 -14.84 -9.56 -10.21
N GLY A 231 -14.99 -10.83 -10.58
CA GLY A 231 -15.32 -11.93 -9.69
C GLY A 231 -16.80 -12.30 -9.66
N ASN A 232 -17.22 -12.92 -8.56
CA ASN A 232 -18.56 -13.53 -8.42
C ASN A 232 -19.63 -12.47 -8.12
N ARG A 233 -20.39 -12.08 -9.13
CA ARG A 233 -21.52 -11.14 -9.00
C ARG A 233 -22.70 -11.67 -8.18
N ARG A 234 -22.72 -12.98 -7.85
CA ARG A 234 -23.74 -13.60 -7.00
C ARG A 234 -23.32 -13.64 -5.53
N SER A 235 -22.08 -13.23 -5.22
CA SER A 235 -21.62 -13.12 -3.84
C SER A 235 -22.50 -12.14 -3.06
N PRO A 236 -22.90 -12.47 -1.82
CA PRO A 236 -23.63 -11.54 -0.96
C PRO A 236 -22.89 -10.22 -0.71
N LEU A 237 -21.57 -10.24 -0.85
CA LEU A 237 -20.74 -9.06 -0.66
C LEU A 237 -20.69 -8.14 -1.89
N TYR A 238 -21.04 -8.65 -3.06
CA TYR A 238 -20.95 -7.90 -4.32
C TYR A 238 -21.74 -6.59 -4.30
N SER A 239 -22.98 -6.60 -3.82
CA SER A 239 -23.80 -5.39 -3.76
C SER A 239 -23.23 -4.32 -2.82
N ARG A 240 -22.58 -4.74 -1.72
CA ARG A 240 -21.88 -3.82 -0.81
C ARG A 240 -20.65 -3.22 -1.46
N GLN A 241 -19.90 -4.02 -2.18
CA GLN A 241 -18.69 -3.59 -2.87
C GLN A 241 -19.01 -2.63 -4.03
N THR A 242 -20.09 -2.85 -4.79
CA THR A 242 -20.50 -1.92 -5.86
C THR A 242 -20.91 -0.54 -5.35
N GLN A 243 -21.35 -0.45 -4.09
CA GLN A 243 -21.68 0.81 -3.43
C GLN A 243 -20.50 1.40 -2.65
N ALA A 244 -19.37 0.68 -2.57
CA ALA A 244 -18.26 1.04 -1.70
C ALA A 244 -17.70 2.44 -2.00
N TRP A 245 -17.60 2.83 -3.25
CA TRP A 245 -17.08 4.14 -3.64
C TRP A 245 -17.99 5.30 -3.22
N ASP A 246 -19.32 5.15 -3.41
CA ASP A 246 -20.28 6.16 -2.96
C ASP A 246 -20.34 6.25 -1.45
N ILE A 247 -20.34 5.10 -0.76
CA ILE A 247 -20.30 5.05 0.70
C ILE A 247 -19.00 5.67 1.21
N SER A 248 -17.85 5.31 0.66
CA SER A 248 -16.54 5.88 1.03
C SER A 248 -16.53 7.40 0.86
N ARG A 249 -17.07 7.93 -0.24
CA ARG A 249 -17.19 9.36 -0.46
C ARG A 249 -18.03 10.02 0.62
N LEU A 250 -19.17 9.45 0.97
CA LEU A 250 -20.03 9.98 2.04
C LEU A 250 -19.34 9.94 3.40
N MET A 251 -18.64 8.85 3.70
CA MET A 251 -17.88 8.70 4.95
C MET A 251 -16.77 9.76 5.07
N ILE A 252 -16.07 10.05 3.98
CA ILE A 252 -15.01 11.06 3.94
C ILE A 252 -15.60 12.46 4.03
N THR A 253 -16.60 12.80 3.22
CA THR A 253 -17.19 14.13 3.20
C THR A 253 -17.88 14.48 4.52
N GLY A 254 -18.40 13.48 5.22
CA GLY A 254 -19.10 13.65 6.49
C GLY A 254 -18.25 13.44 7.74
N ASP A 255 -16.94 13.17 7.61
CA ASP A 255 -16.07 12.82 8.75
C ASP A 255 -16.71 11.75 9.65
N PHE A 256 -17.22 10.70 9.03
CA PHE A 256 -18.03 9.64 9.67
C PHE A 256 -17.40 9.05 10.92
N PHE A 257 -16.06 8.91 10.93
CA PHE A 257 -15.34 8.27 12.03
C PHE A 257 -15.08 9.20 13.21
N SER A 258 -15.35 10.51 13.09
CA SER A 258 -15.17 11.47 14.19
C SER A 258 -16.16 11.26 15.34
N GLY A 259 -17.21 10.47 15.12
CA GLY A 259 -18.31 10.29 16.08
C GLY A 259 -19.20 11.51 16.23
N LYS A 260 -19.01 12.55 15.44
CA LYS A 260 -19.93 13.70 15.39
C LYS A 260 -21.26 13.21 14.83
N SER A 261 -22.35 13.41 15.57
CA SER A 261 -23.69 13.16 15.06
C SER A 261 -23.94 14.10 13.88
N PHE A 262 -24.40 13.58 12.77
CA PHE A 262 -25.00 14.41 11.73
C PHE A 262 -26.30 14.98 12.33
N GLY A 263 -26.29 16.24 12.69
CA GLY A 263 -27.54 16.95 12.95
C GLY A 263 -28.31 16.99 11.63
N TYR A 264 -29.37 16.22 11.53
CA TYR A 264 -30.41 16.58 10.60
C TYR A 264 -31.07 17.80 11.23
N ASP A 265 -30.77 18.98 10.72
CA ASP A 265 -31.67 20.13 10.93
C ASP A 265 -32.95 19.76 10.18
N GLU A 266 -33.98 19.36 10.96
CA GLU A 266 -35.35 19.27 10.47
C GLU A 266 -35.80 20.69 10.16
N GLU A 267 -35.73 21.12 8.90
CA GLU A 267 -36.53 22.22 8.36
C GLU A 267 -37.85 21.69 7.78
#